data_733c2292d725c8be095079ad3bc7f426
#
_entry.id   733c2292d725c8be095079ad3bc7f426
#
_cell.length_a   1.000
_cell.length_b   1.000
_cell.length_c   1.000
_cell.angle_alpha   90.00
_cell.angle_beta   90.00
_cell.angle_gamma   90.00
#
_symmetry.space_group_name_H-M   'P 1'
#
loop_
_entity.id
_entity.type
_entity.pdbx_description
1 polymer ?
#
loop_
_entity_poly.entity_id
_entity_poly.type
_entity_poly.pdbx_seq_one_letter_code
_entity_poly.pdbx_strand_id
1 'polypeptide(L)'
;MMKLRPVEAGDESGLANVCLKTGDAGKDATALYQDTTLLAQIYALPYVSVSGGFGYVAEDDEGICGYVVGAADTAAFETALEAEWWPQLRSRYPFANTQFAAGFLDDQRVQFIHHPVKASPDLLLDFPAHIHMNVLPRTQGKGVGTRLLSLFLDNLKDQGASGVHAGVAPSNSDGLAFWTAKGLGIVRDDRPATVWCGCPL
;
A
#
# COMPACT_ATOMS: atom_id res chain seq x y z
N MET A 1 21.16 -5.41 -12.53
CA MET A 1 21.40 -6.00 -11.17
C MET A 1 20.33 -5.47 -10.22
N MET A 2 19.72 -6.32 -9.35
CA MET A 2 18.67 -5.89 -8.42
C MET A 2 19.22 -5.04 -7.27
N LYS A 3 18.79 -3.78 -7.15
CA LYS A 3 19.13 -2.84 -6.08
C LYS A 3 17.91 -2.61 -5.18
N LEU A 4 18.11 -2.58 -3.87
CA LEU A 4 17.10 -2.16 -2.90
C LEU A 4 17.60 -0.88 -2.23
N ARG A 5 16.74 0.12 -2.12
CA ARG A 5 17.07 1.41 -1.51
C ARG A 5 15.84 2.03 -0.86
N PRO A 6 16.00 2.99 0.06
CA PRO A 6 14.89 3.82 0.51
C PRO A 6 14.16 4.46 -0.67
N VAL A 7 12.85 4.64 -0.52
CA VAL A 7 12.06 5.43 -1.46
C VAL A 7 12.45 6.91 -1.32
N GLU A 8 12.48 7.64 -2.43
CA GLU A 8 12.85 9.05 -2.46
C GLU A 8 12.00 9.84 -3.46
N ALA A 9 12.05 11.16 -3.36
CA ALA A 9 11.40 12.04 -4.32
C ALA A 9 11.95 11.76 -5.74
N GLY A 10 11.04 11.62 -6.71
CA GLY A 10 11.34 11.18 -8.08
C GLY A 10 10.93 9.74 -8.39
N ASP A 11 10.61 8.93 -7.36
CA ASP A 11 10.16 7.54 -7.55
C ASP A 11 8.67 7.41 -7.90
N GLU A 12 7.90 8.51 -7.87
CA GLU A 12 6.44 8.51 -7.96
C GLU A 12 5.92 7.76 -9.20
N SER A 13 6.56 7.94 -10.35
CA SER A 13 6.15 7.26 -11.58
C SER A 13 6.37 5.75 -11.53
N GLY A 14 7.48 5.31 -10.94
CA GLY A 14 7.79 3.91 -10.74
C GLY A 14 6.84 3.24 -9.74
N LEU A 15 6.57 3.90 -8.61
CA LEU A 15 5.59 3.45 -7.63
C LEU A 15 4.19 3.34 -8.24
N ALA A 16 3.77 4.35 -9.02
CA ALA A 16 2.47 4.34 -9.68
C ALA A 16 2.35 3.20 -10.70
N ASN A 17 3.39 2.94 -11.48
CA ASN A 17 3.42 1.82 -12.41
C ASN A 17 3.29 0.47 -11.69
N VAL A 18 4.07 0.22 -10.63
CA VAL A 18 3.97 -1.02 -9.85
C VAL A 18 2.60 -1.15 -9.22
N CYS A 19 2.08 -0.08 -8.61
CA CYS A 19 0.76 -0.07 -7.98
C CYS A 19 -0.35 -0.45 -8.97
N LEU A 20 -0.36 0.16 -10.15
CA LEU A 20 -1.34 -0.12 -11.20
C LEU A 20 -1.21 -1.56 -11.74
N LYS A 21 0.01 -1.99 -12.03
CA LYS A 21 0.29 -3.33 -12.60
C LYS A 21 0.04 -4.48 -11.63
N THR A 22 -0.26 -4.19 -10.38
CA THR A 22 -0.59 -5.18 -9.34
C THR A 22 -1.89 -4.85 -8.59
N GLY A 23 -2.63 -3.85 -9.05
CA GLY A 23 -3.78 -3.28 -8.33
C GLY A 23 -5.07 -4.10 -8.35
N ASP A 24 -5.16 -5.13 -9.19
CA ASP A 24 -6.29 -6.09 -9.22
C ASP A 24 -5.91 -7.37 -8.48
N ALA A 25 -5.93 -7.32 -7.15
CA ALA A 25 -5.59 -8.46 -6.29
C ALA A 25 -4.25 -9.15 -6.71
N GLY A 26 -3.24 -8.35 -6.98
CA GLY A 26 -1.92 -8.79 -7.45
C GLY A 26 -1.77 -8.88 -8.96
N LYS A 27 -2.82 -8.63 -9.73
CA LYS A 27 -2.84 -8.63 -11.20
C LYS A 27 -2.86 -7.21 -11.76
N ASP A 28 -2.63 -7.10 -13.08
CA ASP A 28 -2.65 -5.83 -13.81
C ASP A 28 -4.06 -5.22 -13.82
N ALA A 29 -4.19 -4.04 -13.21
CA ALA A 29 -5.42 -3.26 -13.12
C ALA A 29 -5.55 -2.19 -14.21
N THR A 30 -4.65 -2.11 -15.18
CA THR A 30 -4.65 -1.04 -16.20
C THR A 30 -5.99 -0.91 -16.92
N ALA A 31 -6.67 -2.02 -17.21
CA ALA A 31 -7.96 -2.02 -17.88
C ALA A 31 -9.14 -1.57 -16.99
N LEU A 32 -8.93 -1.45 -15.67
CA LEU A 32 -9.96 -1.15 -14.69
C LEU A 32 -10.02 0.35 -14.33
N TYR A 33 -9.01 1.13 -14.71
CA TYR A 33 -8.87 2.54 -14.35
C TYR A 33 -8.60 3.42 -15.56
N GLN A 34 -9.34 4.53 -15.66
CA GLN A 34 -9.07 5.59 -16.64
C GLN A 34 -7.92 6.48 -16.16
N ASP A 35 -7.90 6.85 -14.88
CA ASP A 35 -6.74 7.53 -14.29
C ASP A 35 -5.74 6.50 -13.78
N THR A 36 -4.71 6.27 -14.57
CA THR A 36 -3.64 5.29 -14.28
C THR A 36 -2.82 5.61 -13.02
N THR A 37 -2.96 6.80 -12.46
CA THR A 37 -2.26 7.24 -11.25
C THR A 37 -3.11 7.12 -9.98
N LEU A 38 -4.43 7.00 -10.11
CA LEU A 38 -5.37 7.10 -9.01
C LEU A 38 -5.12 6.08 -7.89
N LEU A 39 -4.82 4.83 -8.23
CA LEU A 39 -4.47 3.81 -7.22
C LEU A 39 -3.25 4.21 -6.40
N ALA A 40 -2.22 4.73 -7.04
CA ALA A 40 -0.99 5.13 -6.38
C ALA A 40 -1.21 6.34 -5.46
N GLN A 41 -2.10 7.27 -5.82
CA GLN A 41 -2.49 8.40 -4.96
C GLN A 41 -3.07 7.95 -3.62
N ILE A 42 -3.58 6.72 -3.53
CA ILE A 42 -4.16 6.16 -2.31
C ILE A 42 -3.16 5.24 -1.60
N TYR A 43 -2.48 4.36 -2.34
CA TYR A 43 -1.81 3.19 -1.77
C TYR A 43 -0.28 3.25 -1.79
N ALA A 44 0.35 4.24 -2.45
CA ALA A 44 1.80 4.29 -2.57
C ALA A 44 2.40 5.70 -2.37
N LEU A 45 1.89 6.71 -3.06
CA LEU A 45 2.48 8.05 -3.08
C LEU A 45 2.38 8.80 -1.73
N PRO A 46 1.35 8.62 -0.90
CA PRO A 46 1.30 9.27 0.40
C PRO A 46 2.54 8.98 1.26
N TYR A 47 3.07 7.78 1.19
CA TYR A 47 4.21 7.35 2.01
C TYR A 47 5.55 8.00 1.62
N VAL A 48 5.60 8.64 0.46
CA VAL A 48 6.77 9.43 0.00
C VAL A 48 6.67 10.88 0.44
N SER A 49 5.44 11.39 0.61
CA SER A 49 5.17 12.82 0.70
C SER A 49 4.60 13.27 2.05
N VAL A 50 3.96 12.36 2.79
CA VAL A 50 3.26 12.68 4.04
C VAL A 50 4.11 12.30 5.25
N SER A 51 4.06 13.14 6.28
CA SER A 51 4.79 12.95 7.53
C SER A 51 4.49 11.58 8.16
N GLY A 52 5.54 10.86 8.56
CA GLY A 52 5.44 9.53 9.16
C GLY A 52 5.41 8.37 8.17
N GLY A 53 5.27 8.64 6.87
CA GLY A 53 5.42 7.64 5.82
C GLY A 53 6.88 7.32 5.52
N PHE A 54 7.18 6.06 5.19
CA PHE A 54 8.49 5.64 4.70
C PHE A 54 8.37 4.36 3.86
N GLY A 55 9.46 3.98 3.22
CA GLY A 55 9.49 2.73 2.45
C GLY A 55 10.78 2.47 1.72
N TYR A 56 10.77 1.39 0.96
CA TYR A 56 11.87 0.95 0.13
C TYR A 56 11.37 0.54 -1.25
N VAL A 57 12.21 0.72 -2.25
CA VAL A 57 11.98 0.25 -3.61
C VAL A 57 12.98 -0.83 -3.99
N ALA A 58 12.54 -1.73 -4.87
CA ALA A 58 13.40 -2.64 -5.61
C ALA A 58 13.48 -2.15 -7.06
N GLU A 59 14.70 -2.02 -7.57
CA GLU A 59 15.00 -1.49 -8.88
C GLU A 59 15.90 -2.48 -9.65
N ASP A 60 15.57 -2.73 -10.91
CA ASP A 60 16.37 -3.50 -11.86
C ASP A 60 16.74 -2.64 -13.07
N ASP A 61 17.30 -3.26 -14.11
CA ASP A 61 17.74 -2.54 -15.32
C ASP A 61 16.56 -1.95 -16.13
N GLU A 62 15.31 -2.32 -15.80
CA GLU A 62 14.07 -1.77 -16.38
C GLU A 62 13.39 -0.72 -15.48
N GLY A 63 13.98 -0.40 -14.30
CA GLY A 63 13.48 0.55 -13.33
C GLY A 63 12.82 -0.11 -12.11
N ILE A 64 11.97 0.66 -11.38
CA ILE A 64 11.33 0.17 -10.17
C ILE A 64 10.40 -1.00 -10.50
N CYS A 65 10.64 -2.13 -9.84
CA CYS A 65 9.93 -3.38 -10.04
C CYS A 65 9.19 -3.90 -8.79
N GLY A 66 9.33 -3.20 -7.67
CA GLY A 66 8.60 -3.49 -6.44
C GLY A 66 8.82 -2.39 -5.41
N TYR A 67 7.91 -2.32 -4.45
CA TYR A 67 8.03 -1.43 -3.31
C TYR A 67 7.46 -2.07 -2.05
N VAL A 68 7.87 -1.57 -0.91
CA VAL A 68 7.24 -1.70 0.39
C VAL A 68 7.15 -0.33 1.02
N VAL A 69 5.97 0.04 1.49
CA VAL A 69 5.69 1.34 2.13
C VAL A 69 4.79 1.14 3.34
N GLY A 70 4.78 2.09 4.24
CA GLY A 70 3.91 2.08 5.42
C GLY A 70 4.32 3.14 6.43
N ALA A 71 3.83 2.98 7.67
CA ALA A 71 4.14 3.86 8.78
C ALA A 71 4.24 3.07 10.09
N ALA A 72 5.07 3.55 11.02
CA ALA A 72 5.24 2.93 12.33
C ALA A 72 4.04 3.19 13.27
N ASP A 73 3.32 4.28 13.06
CA ASP A 73 2.09 4.65 13.77
C ASP A 73 0.99 4.98 12.76
N THR A 74 0.06 4.03 12.59
CA THR A 74 -1.05 4.17 11.64
C THR A 74 -1.97 5.33 12.00
N ALA A 75 -2.30 5.52 13.28
CA ALA A 75 -3.22 6.57 13.70
C ALA A 75 -2.64 7.98 13.47
N ALA A 76 -1.34 8.15 13.76
CA ALA A 76 -0.64 9.39 13.46
C ALA A 76 -0.56 9.65 11.95
N PHE A 77 -0.26 8.62 11.16
CA PHE A 77 -0.20 8.72 9.70
C PHE A 77 -1.57 9.03 9.07
N GLU A 78 -2.66 8.40 9.53
CA GLU A 78 -4.02 8.72 9.08
C GLU A 78 -4.41 10.18 9.41
N THR A 79 -3.93 10.70 10.54
CA THR A 79 -4.12 12.11 10.92
C THR A 79 -3.34 13.04 9.97
N ALA A 80 -2.10 12.69 9.65
CA ALA A 80 -1.29 13.44 8.69
C ALA A 80 -1.90 13.41 7.28
N LEU A 81 -2.44 12.27 6.84
CA LEU A 81 -3.17 12.17 5.57
C LEU A 81 -4.34 13.15 5.47
N GLU A 82 -5.12 13.32 6.55
CA GLU A 82 -6.23 14.27 6.58
C GLU A 82 -5.76 15.72 6.52
N ALA A 83 -4.58 16.03 7.05
CA ALA A 83 -4.03 17.39 7.04
C ALA A 83 -3.26 17.74 5.76
N GLU A 84 -2.47 16.80 5.24
CA GLU A 84 -1.44 17.07 4.23
C GLU A 84 -1.79 16.52 2.83
N TRP A 85 -2.63 15.46 2.72
CA TRP A 85 -2.82 14.72 1.47
C TRP A 85 -4.25 14.75 0.92
N TRP A 86 -5.24 14.32 1.69
CA TRP A 86 -6.62 14.22 1.20
C TRP A 86 -7.23 15.54 0.73
N PRO A 87 -6.97 16.72 1.34
CA PRO A 87 -7.57 17.98 0.88
C PRO A 87 -7.26 18.31 -0.56
N GLN A 88 -6.01 18.12 -1.00
CA GLN A 88 -5.61 18.37 -2.38
C GLN A 88 -6.21 17.36 -3.37
N LEU A 89 -6.34 16.09 -2.96
CA LEU A 89 -6.97 15.07 -3.79
C LEU A 89 -8.47 15.30 -3.90
N ARG A 90 -9.15 15.67 -2.81
CA ARG A 90 -10.58 16.03 -2.82
C ARG A 90 -10.87 17.22 -3.74
N SER A 91 -9.95 18.17 -3.81
CA SER A 91 -10.04 19.28 -4.77
C SER A 91 -9.85 18.80 -6.22
N ARG A 92 -8.91 17.89 -6.47
CA ARG A 92 -8.63 17.33 -7.80
C ARG A 92 -9.73 16.40 -8.28
N TYR A 93 -10.35 15.64 -7.38
CA TYR A 93 -11.42 14.67 -7.66
C TYR A 93 -12.70 15.04 -6.88
N PRO A 94 -13.49 16.03 -7.34
CA PRO A 94 -14.71 16.44 -6.65
C PRO A 94 -15.74 15.31 -6.59
N PHE A 95 -16.34 15.09 -5.42
CA PHE A 95 -17.28 13.98 -5.17
C PHE A 95 -18.57 14.07 -5.99
N ALA A 96 -19.01 15.29 -6.32
CA ALA A 96 -20.33 15.53 -6.94
C ALA A 96 -20.40 15.21 -8.43
N ASN A 97 -19.30 14.91 -9.08
CA ASN A 97 -19.25 14.67 -10.53
C ASN A 97 -18.62 13.31 -10.81
N THR A 98 -19.41 12.36 -11.30
CA THR A 98 -18.88 11.16 -11.95
C THR A 98 -18.05 11.61 -13.16
N GLN A 99 -16.72 11.54 -13.02
CA GLN A 99 -15.79 12.03 -14.05
C GLN A 99 -15.36 10.91 -14.99
N PHE A 100 -15.68 9.66 -14.65
CA PHE A 100 -15.17 8.48 -15.32
C PHE A 100 -16.29 7.73 -16.05
N ALA A 101 -15.95 7.05 -17.13
CA ALA A 101 -16.92 6.28 -17.89
C ALA A 101 -17.42 5.07 -17.09
N ALA A 102 -18.66 4.66 -17.35
CA ALA A 102 -19.25 3.47 -16.73
C ALA A 102 -18.38 2.22 -17.00
N GLY A 103 -18.20 1.40 -15.98
CA GLY A 103 -17.42 0.17 -16.06
C GLY A 103 -15.99 0.29 -15.52
N PHE A 104 -15.52 1.49 -15.21
CA PHE A 104 -14.25 1.71 -14.53
C PHE A 104 -14.43 1.83 -13.00
N LEU A 105 -13.36 1.58 -12.25
CA LEU A 105 -13.40 1.56 -10.79
C LEU A 105 -12.98 2.90 -10.16
N ASP A 106 -12.65 3.89 -10.97
CA ASP A 106 -12.15 5.21 -10.51
C ASP A 106 -13.10 5.86 -9.53
N ASP A 107 -14.41 5.88 -9.82
CA ASP A 107 -15.41 6.50 -8.93
C ASP A 107 -15.42 5.88 -7.53
N GLN A 108 -15.16 4.57 -7.41
CA GLN A 108 -15.04 3.92 -6.10
C GLN A 108 -13.80 4.40 -5.33
N ARG A 109 -12.71 4.68 -6.04
CA ARG A 109 -11.50 5.23 -5.44
C ARG A 109 -11.67 6.70 -5.06
N VAL A 110 -12.41 7.46 -5.86
CA VAL A 110 -12.79 8.83 -5.50
C VAL A 110 -13.66 8.84 -4.23
N GLN A 111 -14.61 7.91 -4.11
CA GLN A 111 -15.38 7.75 -2.86
C GLN A 111 -14.47 7.48 -1.68
N PHE A 112 -13.45 6.63 -1.83
CA PHE A 112 -12.47 6.36 -0.77
C PHE A 112 -11.69 7.62 -0.37
N ILE A 113 -11.26 8.45 -1.33
CA ILE A 113 -10.56 9.72 -1.05
C ILE A 113 -11.42 10.65 -0.18
N HIS A 114 -12.73 10.70 -0.43
CA HIS A 114 -13.65 11.52 0.34
C HIS A 114 -14.06 10.92 1.67
N HIS A 115 -14.10 9.59 1.76
CA HIS A 115 -14.52 8.83 2.94
C HIS A 115 -13.53 7.69 3.22
N PRO A 116 -12.27 8.00 3.57
CA PRO A 116 -11.27 6.98 3.82
C PRO A 116 -11.66 6.11 5.02
N VAL A 117 -11.51 4.80 4.85
CA VAL A 117 -11.73 3.84 5.94
C VAL A 117 -10.49 3.84 6.82
N LYS A 118 -10.67 4.13 8.10
CA LYS A 118 -9.60 4.09 9.11
C LYS A 118 -9.43 2.69 9.67
N ALA A 119 -8.21 2.38 10.10
CA ALA A 119 -7.95 1.16 10.83
C ALA A 119 -8.71 1.15 12.16
N SER A 120 -9.24 -0.02 12.58
CA SER A 120 -9.98 -0.10 13.82
C SER A 120 -9.06 0.08 15.04
N PRO A 121 -9.50 0.79 16.08
CA PRO A 121 -8.69 0.96 17.30
C PRO A 121 -8.22 -0.37 17.90
N ASP A 122 -9.05 -1.42 17.88
CA ASP A 122 -8.70 -2.73 18.43
C ASP A 122 -7.54 -3.39 17.65
N LEU A 123 -7.49 -3.22 16.32
CA LEU A 123 -6.37 -3.70 15.51
C LEU A 123 -5.08 -2.96 15.88
N LEU A 124 -5.18 -1.65 16.11
CA LEU A 124 -4.02 -0.80 16.38
C LEU A 124 -3.43 -0.99 17.78
N LEU A 125 -4.18 -1.57 18.74
CA LEU A 125 -3.65 -1.89 20.06
C LEU A 125 -2.48 -2.89 19.98
N ASP A 126 -2.62 -3.92 19.15
CA ASP A 126 -1.62 -4.97 19.01
C ASP A 126 -0.66 -4.72 17.82
N PHE A 127 -1.16 -4.08 16.77
CA PHE A 127 -0.45 -3.89 15.51
C PHE A 127 -0.48 -2.41 15.06
N PRO A 128 0.21 -1.49 15.77
CA PRO A 128 0.14 -0.05 15.49
C PRO A 128 0.73 0.36 14.15
N ALA A 129 1.72 -0.35 13.63
CA ALA A 129 2.31 -0.10 12.33
C ALA A 129 1.51 -0.77 11.20
N HIS A 130 1.56 -0.20 10.01
CA HIS A 130 1.00 -0.84 8.82
C HIS A 130 2.01 -0.92 7.67
N ILE A 131 1.76 -1.88 6.78
CA ILE A 131 2.60 -2.16 5.63
C ILE A 131 1.76 -2.37 4.37
N HIS A 132 2.23 -1.82 3.25
CA HIS A 132 1.72 -2.07 1.91
C HIS A 132 2.87 -2.44 0.98
N MET A 133 2.75 -3.54 0.22
CA MET A 133 3.84 -4.03 -0.61
C MET A 133 3.33 -4.65 -1.90
N ASN A 134 3.98 -4.29 -3.00
CA ASN A 134 3.72 -4.87 -4.31
C ASN A 134 5.01 -5.14 -5.06
N VAL A 135 5.02 -6.21 -5.84
CA VAL A 135 6.16 -6.63 -6.66
C VAL A 135 5.66 -7.07 -8.03
N LEU A 136 6.24 -6.51 -9.11
CA LEU A 136 5.86 -6.85 -10.49
C LEU A 136 6.04 -8.34 -10.79
N PRO A 137 5.17 -8.94 -11.61
CA PRO A 137 5.25 -10.37 -11.95
C PRO A 137 6.61 -10.84 -12.42
N ARG A 138 7.33 -9.99 -13.20
CA ARG A 138 8.68 -10.32 -13.72
C ARG A 138 9.74 -10.55 -12.65
N THR A 139 9.50 -10.10 -11.43
CA THR A 139 10.44 -10.23 -10.29
C THR A 139 9.90 -11.05 -9.12
N GLN A 140 8.67 -11.55 -9.23
CA GLN A 140 8.12 -12.52 -8.26
C GLN A 140 8.90 -13.84 -8.29
N GLY A 141 8.86 -14.58 -7.18
CA GLY A 141 9.60 -15.84 -7.03
C GLY A 141 11.13 -15.69 -6.91
N LYS A 142 11.68 -14.47 -7.06
CA LYS A 142 13.13 -14.18 -7.00
C LYS A 142 13.59 -13.66 -5.63
N GLY A 143 12.76 -13.78 -4.59
CA GLY A 143 13.07 -13.33 -3.23
C GLY A 143 13.00 -11.82 -3.01
N VAL A 144 12.58 -11.03 -3.99
CA VAL A 144 12.50 -9.56 -3.91
C VAL A 144 11.56 -9.12 -2.79
N GLY A 145 10.33 -9.64 -2.75
CA GLY A 145 9.36 -9.31 -1.71
C GLY A 145 9.85 -9.67 -0.30
N THR A 146 10.56 -10.80 -0.14
CA THR A 146 11.14 -11.19 1.15
C THR A 146 12.20 -10.18 1.61
N ARG A 147 13.05 -9.73 0.71
CA ARG A 147 14.12 -8.76 1.03
C ARG A 147 13.55 -7.38 1.35
N LEU A 148 12.54 -6.92 0.60
CA LEU A 148 11.83 -5.67 0.89
C LEU A 148 11.16 -5.74 2.26
N LEU A 149 10.46 -6.84 2.55
CA LEU A 149 9.80 -7.05 3.84
C LEU A 149 10.80 -7.02 5.00
N SER A 150 11.94 -7.72 4.88
CA SER A 150 12.97 -7.72 5.92
C SER A 150 13.45 -6.30 6.23
N LEU A 151 13.84 -5.52 5.21
CA LEU A 151 14.28 -4.13 5.39
C LEU A 151 13.22 -3.27 6.09
N PHE A 152 11.95 -3.46 5.73
CA PHE A 152 10.86 -2.70 6.30
C PHE A 152 10.60 -3.05 7.77
N LEU A 153 10.57 -4.36 8.10
CA LEU A 153 10.37 -4.83 9.47
C LEU A 153 11.54 -4.43 10.39
N ASP A 154 12.77 -4.50 9.91
CA ASP A 154 13.94 -4.07 10.66
C ASP A 154 13.85 -2.56 10.99
N ASN A 155 13.44 -1.74 10.02
CA ASN A 155 13.22 -0.30 10.24
C ASN A 155 12.08 -0.02 11.23
N LEU A 156 10.97 -0.78 11.18
CA LEU A 156 9.88 -0.65 12.17
C LEU A 156 10.34 -0.95 13.59
N LYS A 157 11.18 -1.98 13.77
CA LYS A 157 11.79 -2.31 15.08
C LYS A 157 12.69 -1.18 15.58
N ASP A 158 13.51 -0.61 14.70
CA ASP A 158 14.36 0.53 15.03
C ASP A 158 13.55 1.77 15.44
N GLN A 159 12.34 1.93 14.90
CA GLN A 159 11.38 2.95 15.30
C GLN A 159 10.59 2.59 16.57
N GLY A 160 10.75 1.38 17.11
CA GLY A 160 10.08 0.93 18.34
C GLY A 160 8.62 0.49 18.15
N ALA A 161 8.20 0.15 16.93
CA ALA A 161 6.87 -0.39 16.69
C ALA A 161 6.72 -1.78 17.34
N SER A 162 5.62 -2.02 18.04
CA SER A 162 5.36 -3.29 18.77
C SER A 162 4.75 -4.38 17.89
N GLY A 163 4.17 -4.00 16.75
CA GLY A 163 3.52 -4.92 15.82
C GLY A 163 3.15 -4.23 14.51
N VAL A 164 2.95 -5.03 13.47
CA VAL A 164 2.60 -4.53 12.13
C VAL A 164 1.42 -5.30 11.55
N HIS A 165 0.56 -4.61 10.80
CA HIS A 165 -0.54 -5.23 10.06
C HIS A 165 -0.51 -4.89 8.58
N ALA A 166 -1.10 -5.78 7.77
CA ALA A 166 -1.37 -5.60 6.35
C ALA A 166 -2.83 -5.90 6.06
N GLY A 167 -3.53 -5.02 5.34
CA GLY A 167 -4.87 -5.30 4.83
C GLY A 167 -4.79 -5.97 3.46
N VAL A 168 -5.45 -7.11 3.30
CA VAL A 168 -5.41 -7.92 2.07
C VAL A 168 -6.82 -8.11 1.53
N ALA A 169 -7.02 -7.86 0.23
CA ALA A 169 -8.27 -8.18 -0.43
C ALA A 169 -8.55 -9.70 -0.33
N PRO A 170 -9.75 -10.15 0.06
CA PRO A 170 -10.07 -11.57 0.20
C PRO A 170 -9.86 -12.39 -1.07
N SER A 171 -9.94 -11.76 -2.24
CA SER A 171 -9.66 -12.35 -3.55
C SER A 171 -8.18 -12.52 -3.87
N ASN A 172 -7.29 -11.89 -3.10
CA ASN A 172 -5.84 -11.97 -3.28
C ASN A 172 -5.25 -13.16 -2.50
N SER A 173 -5.52 -14.38 -2.97
CA SER A 173 -5.03 -15.61 -2.34
C SER A 173 -3.50 -15.68 -2.25
N ASP A 174 -2.81 -15.20 -3.28
CA ASP A 174 -1.34 -15.21 -3.33
C ASP A 174 -0.74 -14.24 -2.31
N GLY A 175 -1.36 -13.07 -2.15
CA GLY A 175 -0.99 -12.11 -1.11
C GLY A 175 -1.20 -12.68 0.30
N LEU A 176 -2.34 -13.33 0.56
CA LEU A 176 -2.60 -14.00 1.84
C LEU A 176 -1.58 -15.11 2.11
N ALA A 177 -1.29 -15.94 1.13
CA ALA A 177 -0.30 -16.99 1.24
C ALA A 177 1.11 -16.44 1.50
N PHE A 178 1.48 -15.33 0.82
CA PHE A 178 2.76 -14.66 1.04
C PHE A 178 2.88 -14.15 2.49
N TRP A 179 1.93 -13.38 2.97
CA TRP A 179 1.99 -12.80 4.31
C TRP A 179 2.07 -13.89 5.38
N THR A 180 1.22 -14.92 5.29
CA THR A 180 1.21 -16.06 6.21
C THR A 180 2.54 -16.80 6.20
N ALA A 181 3.11 -17.07 5.03
CA ALA A 181 4.42 -17.71 4.89
C ALA A 181 5.59 -16.86 5.43
N LYS A 182 5.37 -15.55 5.59
CA LYS A 182 6.36 -14.62 6.16
C LYS A 182 6.11 -14.32 7.64
N GLY A 183 5.19 -15.00 8.28
CA GLY A 183 4.94 -14.88 9.71
C GLY A 183 3.88 -13.84 10.10
N LEU A 184 3.27 -13.14 9.12
CA LEU A 184 2.10 -12.31 9.39
C LEU A 184 0.85 -13.19 9.31
N GLY A 185 0.43 -13.76 10.44
CA GLY A 185 -0.78 -14.58 10.52
C GLY A 185 -2.05 -13.77 10.31
N ILE A 186 -3.17 -14.46 9.98
CA ILE A 186 -4.49 -13.80 9.95
C ILE A 186 -4.88 -13.45 11.40
N VAL A 187 -5.03 -12.17 11.67
CA VAL A 187 -5.36 -11.63 13.00
C VAL A 187 -6.83 -11.17 13.07
N ARG A 188 -7.42 -10.85 11.91
CA ARG A 188 -8.83 -10.46 11.82
C ARG A 188 -9.37 -10.73 10.41
N ASP A 189 -10.61 -11.17 10.32
CA ASP A 189 -11.29 -11.49 9.07
C ASP A 189 -12.58 -10.67 8.96
N ASP A 190 -12.54 -9.61 8.19
CA ASP A 190 -13.66 -8.69 7.93
C ASP A 190 -14.23 -8.91 6.51
N ARG A 191 -14.23 -10.18 6.01
CA ARG A 191 -14.83 -10.45 4.69
C ARG A 191 -16.28 -10.00 4.60
N PRO A 192 -16.72 -9.48 3.46
CA PRO A 192 -16.05 -9.48 2.15
C PRO A 192 -15.07 -8.32 1.93
N ALA A 193 -14.84 -7.44 2.90
CA ALA A 193 -14.04 -6.24 2.72
C ALA A 193 -12.53 -6.52 2.77
N THR A 194 -12.00 -6.99 3.90
CA THR A 194 -10.56 -7.12 4.13
C THR A 194 -10.25 -8.31 5.03
N VAL A 195 -9.16 -9.00 4.75
CA VAL A 195 -8.49 -9.92 5.68
C VAL A 195 -7.24 -9.22 6.21
N TRP A 196 -7.13 -9.12 7.52
CA TRP A 196 -6.00 -8.48 8.18
C TRP A 196 -4.96 -9.53 8.58
N CYS A 197 -3.75 -9.35 8.07
CA CYS A 197 -2.59 -10.12 8.48
C CYS A 197 -1.73 -9.29 9.42
N GLY A 198 -1.13 -9.89 10.45
CA GLY A 198 -0.28 -9.16 11.39
C GLY A 198 0.69 -10.06 12.13
N CYS A 199 1.71 -9.43 12.70
CA CYS A 199 2.64 -10.06 13.63
C CYS A 199 3.18 -9.04 14.64
N PRO A 200 3.56 -9.46 15.86
CA PRO A 200 4.39 -8.66 16.76
C PRO A 200 5.79 -8.47 16.16
N LEU A 201 6.50 -7.43 16.55
CA LEU A 201 7.83 -7.04 16.07
C LEU A 201 8.94 -7.21 17.12
#